data_3e07da440803307cfd37df28dc5af4d5
#
_entry.id   3e07da440803307cfd37df28dc5af4d5
#
_cell.length_a   1.000
_cell.length_b   1.000
_cell.length_c   1.000
_cell.angle_alpha   90.00
_cell.angle_beta   90.00
_cell.angle_gamma   90.00
#
_symmetry.space_group_name_H-M   'P 1'
#
loop_
_entity.id
_entity.type
_entity.pdbx_description
1 polymer ?
#
loop_
_entity_poly.entity_id
_entity_poly.type
_entity_poly.pdbx_seq_one_letter_code
_entity_poly.pdbx_strand_id
1 'polypeptide(L)'
;IPFTEETYSRDYSGHREEENVQRFLDTYDLPWNFDQTLAKVYELEAQILAQGVNLKKGAKNLLTYLQKEGVPIALATSSVESRARMILDSNGILSLFDHLVFAKDVKRSKPYPDIFLKACSDLNVLPENCLVLEDSEAGIEAASRAGIPVICIPDLKIPAQSFLNKTEQVFQDLDAVRDYLESKKEVF
;
A
#
# COMPACT_ATOMS: atom_id res chain seq x y z
N ILE A 1 4.86 -9.38 26.21
CA ILE A 1 4.55 -8.01 25.73
C ILE A 1 3.15 -8.07 25.15
N PRO A 2 2.19 -7.26 25.62
CA PRO A 2 0.85 -7.19 25.04
C PRO A 2 0.92 -6.35 23.76
N PHE A 3 1.21 -7.00 22.64
CA PHE A 3 1.21 -6.39 21.30
C PHE A 3 0.05 -6.99 20.50
N THR A 4 -0.97 -6.20 20.24
CA THR A 4 -2.20 -6.65 19.57
C THR A 4 -2.28 -6.09 18.15
N GLU A 5 -3.16 -6.67 17.31
CA GLU A 5 -3.46 -6.15 15.99
C GLU A 5 -3.96 -4.70 16.04
N GLU A 6 -4.75 -4.34 17.06
CA GLU A 6 -5.20 -2.97 17.29
C GLU A 6 -4.02 -2.02 17.56
N THR A 7 -3.05 -2.45 18.41
CA THR A 7 -1.83 -1.67 18.67
C THR A 7 -1.02 -1.49 17.40
N TYR A 8 -0.84 -2.56 16.62
CA TYR A 8 -0.14 -2.49 15.34
C TYR A 8 -0.83 -1.53 14.37
N SER A 9 -2.13 -1.69 14.19
CA SER A 9 -2.92 -0.88 13.26
C SER A 9 -2.93 0.61 13.62
N ARG A 10 -2.97 0.92 14.93
CA ARG A 10 -3.00 2.30 15.41
C ARG A 10 -1.65 3.00 15.33
N ASP A 11 -0.58 2.31 15.73
CA ASP A 11 0.70 2.95 16.03
C ASP A 11 1.82 2.62 15.02
N TYR A 12 1.67 1.57 14.21
CA TYR A 12 2.74 1.02 13.36
C TYR A 12 2.38 0.94 11.88
N SER A 13 1.10 0.78 11.55
CA SER A 13 0.66 0.60 10.17
C SER A 13 0.93 1.85 9.31
N GLY A 14 1.48 1.65 8.11
CA GLY A 14 1.75 2.72 7.15
C GLY A 14 3.07 3.48 7.36
N HIS A 15 3.79 3.20 8.44
CA HIS A 15 5.11 3.77 8.72
C HIS A 15 6.25 2.93 8.11
N ARG A 16 7.45 3.52 8.06
CA ARG A 16 8.66 2.79 7.68
C ARG A 16 9.04 1.80 8.76
N GLU A 17 9.68 0.71 8.36
CA GLU A 17 10.04 -0.37 9.28
C GLU A 17 11.05 0.07 10.34
N GLU A 18 12.03 0.89 9.94
CA GLU A 18 13.01 1.46 10.87
C GLU A 18 12.36 2.36 11.92
N GLU A 19 11.36 3.16 11.53
CA GLU A 19 10.58 3.99 12.44
C GLU A 19 9.77 3.12 13.41
N ASN A 20 9.21 2.02 12.91
CA ASN A 20 8.47 1.04 13.72
C ASN A 20 9.37 0.33 14.72
N VAL A 21 10.56 -0.10 14.30
CA VAL A 21 11.54 -0.75 15.20
C VAL A 21 11.97 0.22 16.29
N GLN A 22 12.27 1.49 15.97
CA GLN A 22 12.65 2.49 16.97
C GLN A 22 11.50 2.72 17.95
N ARG A 23 10.27 2.92 17.47
CA ARG A 23 9.07 3.08 18.31
C ARG A 23 8.84 1.87 19.23
N PHE A 24 9.07 0.67 18.70
CA PHE A 24 8.93 -0.56 19.49
C PHE A 24 9.96 -0.63 20.63
N LEU A 25 11.21 -0.25 20.36
CA LEU A 25 12.27 -0.16 21.37
C LEU A 25 11.99 0.94 22.40
N ASP A 26 11.46 2.08 22.00
CA ASP A 26 11.10 3.17 22.90
C ASP A 26 9.91 2.81 23.82
N THR A 27 9.06 1.87 23.37
CA THR A 27 7.86 1.47 24.11
C THR A 27 8.10 0.27 25.02
N TYR A 28 8.98 -0.64 24.63
CA TYR A 28 9.18 -1.93 25.30
C TYR A 28 10.64 -2.11 25.71
N ASP A 29 10.85 -2.53 26.95
CA ASP A 29 12.18 -2.90 27.45
C ASP A 29 12.60 -4.26 26.86
N LEU A 30 13.43 -4.21 25.83
CA LEU A 30 13.92 -5.38 25.11
C LEU A 30 15.42 -5.59 25.39
N PRO A 31 15.88 -6.86 25.42
CA PRO A 31 17.30 -7.18 25.60
C PRO A 31 18.14 -6.93 24.33
N TRP A 32 17.58 -6.32 23.30
CA TRP A 32 18.18 -6.12 21.99
C TRP A 32 18.35 -4.63 21.66
N ASN A 33 19.41 -4.30 20.94
CA ASN A 33 19.57 -2.98 20.34
C ASN A 33 18.79 -2.89 19.00
N PHE A 34 18.85 -1.72 18.36
CA PHE A 34 18.13 -1.45 17.09
C PHE A 34 18.47 -2.49 16.01
N ASP A 35 19.75 -2.74 15.75
CA ASP A 35 20.18 -3.63 14.67
C ASP A 35 19.75 -5.09 14.92
N GLN A 36 19.84 -5.53 16.18
CA GLN A 36 19.39 -6.86 16.59
C GLN A 36 17.88 -7.01 16.47
N THR A 37 17.13 -5.99 16.86
CA THR A 37 15.67 -5.99 16.74
C THR A 37 15.25 -6.00 15.27
N LEU A 38 15.85 -5.16 14.45
CA LEU A 38 15.57 -5.10 13.01
C LEU A 38 15.89 -6.44 12.33
N ALA A 39 17.04 -7.04 12.64
CA ALA A 39 17.41 -8.35 12.11
C ALA A 39 16.40 -9.44 12.53
N LYS A 40 15.91 -9.38 13.77
CA LYS A 40 14.90 -10.35 14.26
C LYS A 40 13.54 -10.16 13.60
N VAL A 41 13.14 -8.92 13.34
CA VAL A 41 11.93 -8.62 12.56
C VAL A 41 12.04 -9.23 11.17
N TYR A 42 13.15 -9.00 10.45
CA TYR A 42 13.36 -9.56 9.10
C TYR A 42 13.38 -11.08 9.10
N GLU A 43 14.00 -11.73 10.10
CA GLU A 43 14.01 -13.20 10.23
C GLU A 43 12.59 -13.75 10.38
N LEU A 44 11.80 -13.19 11.32
CA LEU A 44 10.43 -13.64 11.57
C LEU A 44 9.53 -13.38 10.36
N GLU A 45 9.67 -12.24 9.74
CA GLU A 45 8.94 -11.88 8.53
C GLU A 45 9.24 -12.85 7.38
N ALA A 46 10.52 -13.17 7.15
CA ALA A 46 10.90 -14.16 6.13
C ALA A 46 10.27 -15.52 6.37
N GLN A 47 10.15 -15.96 7.64
CA GLN A 47 9.47 -17.21 8.00
C GLN A 47 7.97 -17.16 7.70
N ILE A 48 7.31 -16.01 7.94
CA ILE A 48 5.88 -15.82 7.64
C ILE A 48 5.67 -15.77 6.12
N LEU A 49 6.49 -15.01 5.41
CA LEU A 49 6.41 -14.89 3.95
C LEU A 49 6.64 -16.23 3.23
N ALA A 50 7.50 -17.10 3.78
CA ALA A 50 7.72 -18.45 3.25
C ALA A 50 6.48 -19.35 3.31
N GLN A 51 5.51 -19.04 4.18
CA GLN A 51 4.23 -19.74 4.25
C GLN A 51 3.22 -19.26 3.20
N GLY A 52 3.56 -18.20 2.46
CA GLY A 52 2.71 -17.54 1.49
C GLY A 52 1.88 -16.40 2.10
N VAL A 53 1.62 -15.38 1.30
CA VAL A 53 0.77 -14.24 1.65
C VAL A 53 -0.40 -14.21 0.70
N ASN A 54 -1.61 -14.22 1.23
CA ASN A 54 -2.81 -14.12 0.44
C ASN A 54 -2.99 -12.70 -0.10
N LEU A 55 -3.41 -12.61 -1.35
CA LEU A 55 -3.84 -11.32 -1.92
C LEU A 55 -5.17 -10.89 -1.31
N LYS A 56 -5.40 -9.59 -1.25
CA LYS A 56 -6.73 -9.04 -1.00
C LYS A 56 -7.71 -9.56 -2.03
N LYS A 57 -8.96 -9.80 -1.59
CA LYS A 57 -10.03 -10.28 -2.45
C LYS A 57 -10.19 -9.38 -3.67
N GLY A 58 -10.22 -9.99 -4.86
CA GLY A 58 -10.37 -9.30 -6.12
C GLY A 58 -9.07 -8.74 -6.72
N ALA A 59 -7.92 -8.75 -6.01
CA ALA A 59 -6.69 -8.11 -6.48
C ALA A 59 -6.26 -8.61 -7.87
N LYS A 60 -6.16 -9.93 -8.05
CA LYS A 60 -5.77 -10.51 -9.34
C LYS A 60 -6.79 -10.24 -10.44
N ASN A 61 -8.09 -10.26 -10.10
CA ASN A 61 -9.18 -9.99 -11.04
C ASN A 61 -9.10 -8.55 -11.56
N LEU A 62 -8.95 -7.58 -10.64
CA LEU A 62 -8.83 -6.16 -10.99
C LEU A 62 -7.58 -5.89 -11.83
N LEU A 63 -6.40 -6.39 -11.42
CA LEU A 63 -5.16 -6.20 -12.18
C LEU A 63 -5.26 -6.78 -13.59
N THR A 64 -5.81 -7.99 -13.73
CA THR A 64 -6.01 -8.63 -15.04
C THR A 64 -7.00 -7.84 -15.91
N TYR A 65 -8.06 -7.32 -15.30
CA TYR A 65 -9.03 -6.46 -15.99
C TYR A 65 -8.35 -5.20 -16.50
N LEU A 66 -7.63 -4.47 -15.65
CA LEU A 66 -6.95 -3.22 -16.03
C LEU A 66 -5.91 -3.45 -17.14
N GLN A 67 -5.12 -4.53 -17.04
CA GLN A 67 -4.16 -4.89 -18.08
C GLN A 67 -4.84 -5.17 -19.43
N LYS A 68 -5.96 -5.92 -19.42
CA LYS A 68 -6.75 -6.21 -20.63
C LYS A 68 -7.29 -4.93 -21.27
N GLU A 69 -7.61 -3.94 -20.45
CA GLU A 69 -8.11 -2.63 -20.89
C GLU A 69 -6.98 -1.68 -21.32
N GLY A 70 -5.72 -2.09 -21.20
CA GLY A 70 -4.57 -1.26 -21.56
C GLY A 70 -4.33 -0.10 -20.60
N VAL A 71 -4.84 -0.19 -19.36
CA VAL A 71 -4.63 0.83 -18.32
C VAL A 71 -3.25 0.62 -17.68
N PRO A 72 -2.36 1.61 -17.70
CA PRO A 72 -1.06 1.50 -17.04
C PRO A 72 -1.20 1.34 -15.52
N ILE A 73 -0.42 0.44 -14.92
CA ILE A 73 -0.53 0.06 -13.51
C ILE A 73 0.82 0.27 -12.80
N ALA A 74 0.82 1.01 -11.71
CA ALA A 74 1.99 1.11 -10.83
C ALA A 74 1.67 0.66 -9.40
N LEU A 75 2.64 0.02 -8.75
CA LEU A 75 2.66 -0.16 -7.30
C LEU A 75 3.39 1.01 -6.66
N ALA A 76 2.79 1.63 -5.64
CA ALA A 76 3.41 2.67 -4.82
C ALA A 76 3.33 2.25 -3.34
N THR A 77 4.42 1.72 -2.78
CA THR A 77 4.41 1.07 -1.47
C THR A 77 5.48 1.60 -0.52
N SER A 78 5.17 1.63 0.78
CA SER A 78 6.14 1.88 1.85
C SER A 78 6.95 0.62 2.22
N SER A 79 6.58 -0.54 1.69
CA SER A 79 7.28 -1.81 1.94
C SER A 79 8.67 -1.82 1.32
N VAL A 80 9.57 -2.61 1.91
CA VAL A 80 10.91 -2.89 1.36
C VAL A 80 10.76 -3.61 0.01
N GLU A 81 11.57 -3.21 -0.98
CA GLU A 81 11.48 -3.72 -2.35
C GLU A 81 11.55 -5.24 -2.44
N SER A 82 12.50 -5.87 -1.74
CA SER A 82 12.67 -7.33 -1.76
C SER A 82 11.41 -8.06 -1.31
N ARG A 83 10.77 -7.58 -0.25
CA ARG A 83 9.50 -8.11 0.27
C ARG A 83 8.37 -7.95 -0.74
N ALA A 84 8.17 -6.75 -1.24
CA ALA A 84 7.09 -6.49 -2.18
C ALA A 84 7.24 -7.35 -3.45
N ARG A 85 8.43 -7.42 -4.04
CA ARG A 85 8.70 -8.26 -5.20
C ARG A 85 8.45 -9.75 -4.92
N MET A 86 8.88 -10.25 -3.76
CA MET A 86 8.66 -11.65 -3.37
C MET A 86 7.15 -11.96 -3.29
N ILE A 87 6.35 -11.09 -2.65
CA ILE A 87 4.90 -11.28 -2.53
C ILE A 87 4.23 -11.23 -3.91
N LEU A 88 4.58 -10.26 -4.75
CA LEU A 88 4.01 -10.14 -6.09
C LEU A 88 4.35 -11.34 -6.99
N ASP A 89 5.61 -11.78 -6.93
CA ASP A 89 6.11 -12.91 -7.73
C ASP A 89 5.48 -14.23 -7.29
N SER A 90 5.46 -14.51 -5.98
CA SER A 90 4.86 -15.74 -5.43
C SER A 90 3.35 -15.86 -5.73
N ASN A 91 2.67 -14.74 -5.93
CA ASN A 91 1.27 -14.69 -6.35
C ASN A 91 1.07 -14.63 -7.87
N GLY A 92 2.15 -14.58 -8.66
CA GLY A 92 2.11 -14.52 -10.12
C GLY A 92 1.46 -13.25 -10.67
N ILE A 93 1.63 -12.11 -9.97
CA ILE A 93 1.06 -10.81 -10.37
C ILE A 93 2.13 -9.73 -10.60
N LEU A 94 3.41 -10.04 -10.43
CA LEU A 94 4.49 -9.06 -10.61
C LEU A 94 4.48 -8.45 -12.02
N SER A 95 4.27 -9.28 -13.04
CA SER A 95 4.25 -8.87 -14.45
C SER A 95 3.01 -8.06 -14.86
N LEU A 96 2.04 -7.90 -13.97
CA LEU A 96 0.85 -7.08 -14.21
C LEU A 96 1.09 -5.58 -13.91
N PHE A 97 2.24 -5.24 -13.31
CA PHE A 97 2.62 -3.87 -13.02
C PHE A 97 3.64 -3.36 -14.04
N ASP A 98 3.40 -2.19 -14.60
CA ASP A 98 4.33 -1.50 -15.49
C ASP A 98 5.48 -0.87 -14.71
N HIS A 99 5.20 -0.32 -13.51
CA HIS A 99 6.17 0.29 -12.62
C HIS A 99 5.97 -0.08 -11.16
N LEU A 100 7.09 -0.13 -10.42
CA LEU A 100 7.11 -0.33 -8.97
C LEU A 100 7.88 0.83 -8.33
N VAL A 101 7.23 1.55 -7.41
CA VAL A 101 7.81 2.68 -6.70
C VAL A 101 7.82 2.38 -5.20
N PHE A 102 8.98 2.49 -4.58
CA PHE A 102 9.21 2.17 -3.18
C PHE A 102 9.54 3.43 -2.36
N ALA A 103 9.40 3.35 -1.04
CA ALA A 103 9.72 4.48 -0.16
C ALA A 103 11.17 4.99 -0.31
N LYS A 104 12.12 4.12 -0.68
CA LYS A 104 13.52 4.48 -0.93
C LYS A 104 13.73 5.34 -2.18
N ASP A 105 12.79 5.31 -3.12
CA ASP A 105 12.88 6.00 -4.42
C ASP A 105 12.43 7.47 -4.32
N VAL A 106 11.97 7.90 -3.14
CA VAL A 106 11.46 9.25 -2.90
C VAL A 106 12.08 9.88 -1.65
N LYS A 107 12.06 11.21 -1.59
CA LYS A 107 12.64 11.95 -0.46
C LYS A 107 11.76 11.86 0.79
N ARG A 108 10.45 11.93 0.63
CA ARG A 108 9.47 11.95 1.73
C ARG A 108 8.47 10.83 1.53
N SER A 109 8.29 10.02 2.58
CA SER A 109 7.28 8.96 2.61
C SER A 109 5.87 9.52 2.77
N LYS A 110 4.85 8.67 2.57
CA LYS A 110 3.46 8.96 2.95
C LYS A 110 3.45 9.49 4.41
N PRO A 111 2.73 10.56 4.70
CA PRO A 111 1.64 11.20 3.95
C PRO A 111 2.08 12.30 2.96
N TYR A 112 3.33 12.39 2.57
CA TYR A 112 3.76 13.28 1.49
C TYR A 112 3.45 12.67 0.13
N PRO A 113 3.16 13.50 -0.90
CA PRO A 113 2.66 13.03 -2.20
C PRO A 113 3.73 12.39 -3.08
N ASP A 114 5.00 12.46 -2.69
CA ASP A 114 6.18 12.20 -3.52
C ASP A 114 6.10 10.83 -4.22
N ILE A 115 5.63 9.77 -3.53
CA ILE A 115 5.57 8.42 -4.07
C ILE A 115 4.54 8.29 -5.20
N PHE A 116 3.39 8.94 -5.07
CA PHE A 116 2.36 8.89 -6.10
C PHE A 116 2.73 9.78 -7.29
N LEU A 117 3.29 10.98 -7.04
CA LEU A 117 3.79 11.84 -8.11
C LEU A 117 4.91 11.17 -8.91
N LYS A 118 5.79 10.39 -8.23
CA LYS A 118 6.79 9.58 -8.92
C LYS A 118 6.15 8.48 -9.75
N ALA A 119 5.15 7.76 -9.23
CA ALA A 119 4.43 6.74 -9.97
C ALA A 119 3.76 7.31 -11.24
N CYS A 120 3.11 8.47 -11.13
CA CYS A 120 2.53 9.16 -12.29
C CYS A 120 3.61 9.53 -13.32
N SER A 121 4.76 10.06 -12.87
CA SER A 121 5.90 10.39 -13.74
C SER A 121 6.45 9.16 -14.45
N ASP A 122 6.62 8.04 -13.74
CA ASP A 122 7.16 6.80 -14.31
C ASP A 122 6.20 6.18 -15.34
N LEU A 123 4.89 6.31 -15.12
CA LEU A 123 3.85 5.91 -16.07
C LEU A 123 3.65 6.92 -17.22
N ASN A 124 4.28 8.10 -17.14
CA ASN A 124 4.07 9.21 -18.07
C ASN A 124 2.59 9.64 -18.17
N VAL A 125 1.89 9.71 -17.04
CA VAL A 125 0.48 10.10 -16.90
C VAL A 125 0.37 11.29 -15.96
N LEU A 126 -0.53 12.24 -16.25
CA LEU A 126 -0.78 13.37 -15.35
C LEU A 126 -1.55 12.91 -14.09
N PRO A 127 -1.29 13.50 -12.91
CA PRO A 127 -1.96 13.13 -11.65
C PRO A 127 -3.49 13.11 -11.75
N GLU A 128 -4.10 14.10 -12.39
CA GLU A 128 -5.56 14.20 -12.59
C GLU A 128 -6.15 13.07 -13.45
N ASN A 129 -5.33 12.35 -14.21
CA ASN A 129 -5.72 11.20 -15.03
C ASN A 129 -5.37 9.85 -14.36
N CYS A 130 -4.95 9.89 -13.09
CA CYS A 130 -4.64 8.71 -12.29
C CYS A 130 -5.76 8.45 -11.28
N LEU A 131 -5.80 7.23 -10.77
CA LEU A 131 -6.62 6.82 -9.64
C LEU A 131 -5.75 6.06 -8.66
N VAL A 132 -5.78 6.45 -7.39
CA VAL A 132 -5.11 5.72 -6.31
C VAL A 132 -6.11 4.78 -5.62
N LEU A 133 -5.68 3.55 -5.36
CA LEU A 133 -6.37 2.58 -4.51
C LEU A 133 -5.57 2.43 -3.23
N GLU A 134 -6.16 2.74 -2.09
CA GLU A 134 -5.48 2.82 -0.78
C GLU A 134 -6.33 2.28 0.36
N ASP A 135 -5.66 1.87 1.43
CA ASP A 135 -6.27 1.36 2.65
C ASP A 135 -5.95 2.22 3.89
N SER A 136 -4.90 3.03 3.82
CA SER A 136 -4.32 3.75 4.96
C SER A 136 -4.62 5.25 4.96
N GLU A 137 -4.72 5.82 6.16
CA GLU A 137 -4.86 7.27 6.34
C GLU A 137 -3.70 8.05 5.72
N ALA A 138 -2.47 7.55 5.88
CA ALA A 138 -1.28 8.17 5.32
C ALA A 138 -1.28 8.14 3.78
N GLY A 139 -1.76 7.06 3.17
CA GLY A 139 -1.86 6.94 1.73
C GLY A 139 -2.98 7.80 1.14
N ILE A 140 -4.15 7.85 1.77
CA ILE A 140 -5.25 8.73 1.38
C ILE A 140 -4.79 10.20 1.42
N GLU A 141 -4.09 10.60 2.50
CA GLU A 141 -3.54 11.95 2.62
C GLU A 141 -2.52 12.25 1.52
N ALA A 142 -1.63 11.31 1.21
CA ALA A 142 -0.63 11.46 0.17
C ALA A 142 -1.27 11.61 -1.23
N ALA A 143 -2.29 10.82 -1.57
CA ALA A 143 -3.04 10.93 -2.81
C ALA A 143 -3.76 12.27 -2.92
N SER A 144 -4.45 12.68 -1.86
CA SER A 144 -5.12 13.98 -1.79
C SER A 144 -4.15 15.15 -2.01
N ARG A 145 -2.96 15.11 -1.39
CA ARG A 145 -1.91 16.13 -1.59
C ARG A 145 -1.28 16.09 -2.99
N ALA A 146 -1.31 14.95 -3.64
CA ALA A 146 -0.87 14.80 -5.03
C ALA A 146 -1.90 15.32 -6.03
N GLY A 147 -3.13 15.64 -5.61
CA GLY A 147 -4.24 15.99 -6.48
C GLY A 147 -4.77 14.80 -7.28
N ILE A 148 -4.60 13.58 -6.77
CA ILE A 148 -5.02 12.35 -7.43
C ILE A 148 -6.31 11.84 -6.76
N PRO A 149 -7.38 11.55 -7.52
CA PRO A 149 -8.54 10.86 -7.00
C PRO A 149 -8.16 9.56 -6.29
N VAL A 150 -8.80 9.27 -5.15
CA VAL A 150 -8.48 8.08 -4.36
C VAL A 150 -9.75 7.32 -3.98
N ILE A 151 -9.71 6.01 -4.13
CA ILE A 151 -10.69 5.07 -3.62
C ILE A 151 -10.09 4.36 -2.41
N CYS A 152 -10.85 4.28 -1.31
CA CYS A 152 -10.43 3.56 -0.12
C CYS A 152 -10.95 2.12 -0.13
N ILE A 153 -10.07 1.15 0.15
CA ILE A 153 -10.40 -0.26 0.39
C ILE A 153 -9.81 -0.62 1.76
N PRO A 154 -10.56 -0.40 2.86
CA PRO A 154 -10.05 -0.64 4.21
C PRO A 154 -9.49 -2.05 4.39
N ASP A 155 -8.45 -2.16 5.23
CA ASP A 155 -7.84 -3.43 5.61
C ASP A 155 -8.01 -3.68 7.11
N LEU A 156 -6.93 -3.66 7.87
CA LEU A 156 -6.93 -3.91 9.32
C LEU A 156 -7.74 -2.84 10.09
N LYS A 157 -7.82 -1.64 9.57
CA LYS A 157 -8.49 -0.50 10.19
C LYS A 157 -9.32 0.27 9.16
N ILE A 158 -10.52 0.66 9.56
CA ILE A 158 -11.28 1.65 8.78
C ILE A 158 -10.68 3.03 9.07
N PRO A 159 -10.19 3.78 8.05
CA PRO A 159 -9.70 5.14 8.25
C PRO A 159 -10.74 6.06 8.90
N ALA A 160 -10.27 7.04 9.68
CA ALA A 160 -11.16 8.01 10.32
C ALA A 160 -11.93 8.82 9.26
N GLN A 161 -13.15 9.28 9.63
CA GLN A 161 -14.06 9.97 8.71
C GLN A 161 -13.42 11.17 8.02
N SER A 162 -12.50 11.88 8.68
CA SER A 162 -11.76 13.01 8.10
C SER A 162 -10.89 12.62 6.90
N PHE A 163 -10.41 11.37 6.84
CA PHE A 163 -9.69 10.83 5.69
C PHE A 163 -10.66 10.27 4.65
N LEU A 164 -11.70 9.55 5.07
CA LEU A 164 -12.71 9.05 4.14
C LEU A 164 -13.41 10.17 3.36
N ASN A 165 -13.57 11.36 3.94
CA ASN A 165 -14.11 12.53 3.26
C ASN A 165 -13.21 13.04 2.10
N LYS A 166 -11.98 12.53 1.97
CA LYS A 166 -11.05 12.84 0.88
C LYS A 166 -11.08 11.80 -0.25
N THR A 167 -11.86 10.74 -0.08
CA THR A 167 -11.96 9.65 -1.07
C THR A 167 -13.18 9.83 -1.95
N GLU A 168 -13.06 9.41 -3.22
CA GLU A 168 -14.19 9.36 -4.16
C GLU A 168 -15.22 8.32 -3.74
N GLN A 169 -14.75 7.15 -3.29
CA GLN A 169 -15.56 6.02 -2.88
C GLN A 169 -14.82 5.19 -1.81
N VAL A 170 -15.60 4.37 -1.10
CA VAL A 170 -15.09 3.34 -0.19
C VAL A 170 -15.70 2.01 -0.59
N PHE A 171 -14.88 1.00 -0.87
CA PHE A 171 -15.32 -0.35 -1.22
C PHE A 171 -14.78 -1.37 -0.23
N GLN A 172 -15.48 -2.49 -0.09
CA GLN A 172 -15.10 -3.57 0.81
C GLN A 172 -13.96 -4.46 0.25
N ASP A 173 -13.82 -4.53 -1.08
CA ASP A 173 -12.84 -5.35 -1.76
C ASP A 173 -12.56 -4.83 -3.19
N LEU A 174 -11.58 -5.43 -3.85
CA LEU A 174 -11.14 -5.01 -5.19
C LEU A 174 -12.01 -5.58 -6.33
N ASP A 175 -12.87 -6.57 -6.06
CA ASP A 175 -13.89 -6.99 -7.03
C ASP A 175 -14.94 -5.89 -7.17
N ALA A 176 -15.37 -5.27 -6.06
CA ALA A 176 -16.31 -4.13 -6.09
C ALA A 176 -15.71 -2.90 -6.80
N VAL A 177 -14.40 -2.67 -6.66
CA VAL A 177 -13.71 -1.61 -7.43
C VAL A 177 -13.75 -1.92 -8.92
N ARG A 178 -13.45 -3.16 -9.33
CA ARG A 178 -13.52 -3.57 -10.75
C ARG A 178 -14.91 -3.31 -11.32
N ASP A 179 -15.94 -3.78 -10.63
CA ASP A 179 -17.34 -3.64 -11.08
C ASP A 179 -17.74 -2.16 -11.20
N TYR A 180 -17.28 -1.32 -10.28
CA TYR A 180 -17.47 0.13 -10.34
C TYR A 180 -16.77 0.74 -11.57
N LEU A 181 -15.52 0.41 -11.83
CA LEU A 181 -14.78 0.93 -12.99
C LEU A 181 -15.39 0.45 -14.32
N GLU A 182 -15.83 -0.81 -14.39
CA GLU A 182 -16.52 -1.35 -15.54
C GLU A 182 -17.83 -0.60 -15.83
N SER A 183 -18.63 -0.32 -14.78
CA SER A 183 -19.89 0.43 -14.93
C SER A 183 -19.69 1.88 -15.41
N LYS A 184 -18.54 2.48 -15.13
CA LYS A 184 -18.21 3.84 -15.60
C LYS A 184 -17.85 3.91 -17.07
N LYS A 185 -17.37 2.81 -17.66
CA LYS A 185 -17.09 2.73 -19.11
C LYS A 185 -18.33 2.82 -20.00
N GLU A 186 -19.46 2.35 -19.51
CA GLU A 186 -20.72 2.41 -20.27
C GLU A 186 -21.29 3.84 -20.37
N VAL A 187 -20.67 4.80 -19.66
CA VAL A 187 -21.14 6.21 -19.59
C VAL A 187 -20.26 7.16 -20.45
N PHE A 188 -19.14 6.65 -21.01
CA PHE A 188 -18.23 7.36 -21.93
C PHE A 188 -18.14 6.56 -23.25
#